data_d7a34d68048e87e15dd2337f712bce5d
#
_entry.id   d7a34d68048e87e15dd2337f712bce5d
#
_cell.length_a   1.000
_cell.length_b   1.000
_cell.length_c   1.000
_cell.angle_alpha   90.00
_cell.angle_beta   90.00
_cell.angle_gamma   90.00
#
_symmetry.space_group_name_H-M   'P 1'
#
loop_
_entity.id
_entity.type
_entity.pdbx_description
1 polymer ?
#
loop_
_entity_poly.entity_id
_entity_poly.type
_entity_poly.pdbx_seq_one_letter_code
_entity_poly.pdbx_strand_id
1 'polypeptide(L)'
;MKIKNIYRSILIIAGCFFLNIANAQNWEIDLLKDINPSQAHYAFQQNISKSVYPLTLATPITMFTVGLINKDKKLQHQSYKVVGSLLINTTVTLAMKYSINRQRPYDKYPTIIFPYTKEKDASFPSGHTSTAFALATSMSIQYKKWYVVVPCYAWAASVGYSRMYLGEHYPTDVLAGAAVGIGSAYLSEWLNKKLFKK
;
A
#
# COMPACT_ATOMS: atom_id res chain seq x y z
N MET A 1 -1.15 34.53 18.48
CA MET A 1 -1.76 33.58 19.44
C MET A 1 -2.27 32.27 18.79
N LYS A 2 -2.71 32.24 17.53
CA LYS A 2 -3.27 31.03 16.86
C LYS A 2 -2.24 29.95 16.47
N ILE A 3 -1.01 30.31 16.07
CA ILE A 3 0.01 29.36 15.58
C ILE A 3 0.55 28.45 16.69
N LYS A 4 0.79 29.00 17.90
CA LYS A 4 1.26 28.18 19.05
C LYS A 4 0.26 27.08 19.48
N ASN A 5 -1.04 27.30 19.28
CA ASN A 5 -2.06 26.31 19.61
C ASN A 5 -2.10 25.16 18.60
N ILE A 6 -1.80 25.43 17.32
CA ILE A 6 -1.74 24.42 16.28
C ILE A 6 -0.58 23.44 16.54
N TYR A 7 0.61 23.96 16.87
CA TYR A 7 1.75 23.09 17.22
C TYR A 7 1.52 22.29 18.51
N ARG A 8 0.84 22.87 19.52
CA ARG A 8 0.44 22.14 20.72
C ARG A 8 -0.55 21.00 20.40
N SER A 9 -1.53 21.26 19.56
CA SER A 9 -2.50 20.23 19.13
C SER A 9 -1.83 19.11 18.33
N ILE A 10 -0.90 19.43 17.43
CA ILE A 10 -0.12 18.46 16.66
C ILE A 10 0.76 17.61 17.58
N LEU A 11 1.43 18.22 18.56
CA LEU A 11 2.26 17.52 19.54
C LEU A 11 1.42 16.61 20.47
N ILE A 12 0.23 17.02 20.86
CA ILE A 12 -0.69 16.21 21.68
C ILE A 12 -1.22 15.01 20.85
N ILE A 13 -1.60 15.25 19.58
CA ILE A 13 -2.05 14.18 18.68
C ILE A 13 -0.92 13.19 18.41
N ALA A 14 0.31 13.68 18.15
CA ALA A 14 1.49 12.84 18.00
C ALA A 14 1.81 12.07 19.29
N GLY A 15 1.73 12.72 20.46
CA GLY A 15 1.93 12.08 21.76
C GLY A 15 0.89 11.01 22.07
N CYS A 16 -0.39 11.27 21.79
CA CYS A 16 -1.46 10.26 21.94
C CYS A 16 -1.27 9.08 20.99
N PHE A 17 -0.71 9.30 19.80
CA PHE A 17 -0.39 8.22 18.86
C PHE A 17 0.73 7.32 19.40
N PHE A 18 1.74 7.88 20.06
CA PHE A 18 2.85 7.12 20.66
C PHE A 18 2.47 6.34 21.93
N LEU A 19 1.55 6.85 22.75
CA LEU A 19 1.14 6.19 24.00
C LEU A 19 0.25 4.95 23.78
N ASN A 20 -0.38 4.81 22.62
CA ASN A 20 -1.17 3.62 22.27
C ASN A 20 -0.35 2.44 21.71
N ILE A 21 0.95 2.62 21.44
CA ILE A 21 1.79 1.60 20.79
C ILE A 21 2.01 0.37 21.70
N ALA A 22 2.04 0.54 23.02
CA ALA A 22 2.30 -0.55 23.96
C ALA A 22 1.14 -1.56 24.07
N ASN A 23 -0.12 -1.09 23.99
CA ASN A 23 -1.31 -1.96 24.01
C ASN A 23 -1.70 -2.46 22.60
N ALA A 24 -1.19 -1.84 21.56
CA ALA A 24 -1.50 -2.18 20.17
C ALA A 24 -0.91 -3.54 19.74
N GLN A 25 0.11 -4.04 20.40
CA GLN A 25 0.79 -5.27 19.97
C GLN A 25 -0.01 -6.54 20.24
N ASN A 26 -0.89 -6.56 21.24
CA ASN A 26 -1.64 -7.77 21.59
C ASN A 26 -2.78 -8.04 20.60
N TRP A 27 -3.58 -7.02 20.27
CA TRP A 27 -4.69 -7.20 19.32
C TRP A 27 -4.23 -7.56 17.90
N GLU A 28 -3.07 -7.04 17.45
CA GLU A 28 -2.52 -7.36 16.13
C GLU A 28 -2.17 -8.84 16.02
N ILE A 29 -1.55 -9.40 17.07
CA ILE A 29 -1.18 -10.82 17.10
C ILE A 29 -2.40 -11.70 17.27
N ASP A 30 -3.37 -11.29 18.09
CA ASP A 30 -4.61 -12.05 18.24
C ASP A 30 -5.38 -12.12 16.91
N LEU A 31 -5.50 -11.00 16.20
CA LEU A 31 -6.09 -10.98 14.87
C LEU A 31 -5.29 -11.81 13.85
N LEU A 32 -3.95 -11.75 13.89
CA LEU A 32 -3.12 -12.55 12.98
C LEU A 32 -3.24 -14.05 13.25
N LYS A 33 -3.36 -14.51 14.50
CA LYS A 33 -3.60 -15.92 14.84
C LYS A 33 -4.88 -16.44 14.19
N ASP A 34 -5.92 -15.63 14.21
CA ASP A 34 -7.22 -16.00 13.63
C ASP A 34 -7.17 -16.04 12.10
N ILE A 35 -6.34 -15.20 11.48
CA ILE A 35 -6.23 -15.06 10.02
C ILE A 35 -5.18 -16.02 9.43
N ASN A 36 -4.02 -16.19 10.09
CA ASN A 36 -2.87 -16.97 9.60
C ASN A 36 -2.96 -18.43 10.04
N PRO A 37 -3.36 -19.36 9.16
CA PRO A 37 -3.53 -20.75 9.54
C PRO A 37 -2.16 -21.47 9.62
N SER A 38 -2.05 -22.40 10.58
CA SER A 38 -0.85 -23.24 10.76
C SER A 38 -0.66 -24.29 9.67
N GLN A 39 -1.76 -24.72 9.02
CA GLN A 39 -1.76 -25.63 7.88
C GLN A 39 -2.69 -25.05 6.81
N ALA A 40 -2.13 -24.49 5.75
CA ALA A 40 -2.94 -23.71 4.84
C ALA A 40 -2.84 -24.13 3.38
N HIS A 41 -3.97 -24.00 2.72
CA HIS A 41 -4.04 -23.92 1.27
C HIS A 41 -3.72 -22.48 0.85
N TYR A 42 -2.43 -22.14 0.74
CA TYR A 42 -1.96 -20.79 0.40
C TYR A 42 -2.22 -20.37 -1.04
N ALA A 43 -2.60 -21.30 -1.93
CA ALA A 43 -2.61 -21.06 -3.38
C ALA A 43 -3.41 -19.83 -3.80
N PHE A 44 -4.61 -19.64 -3.27
CA PHE A 44 -5.43 -18.46 -3.61
C PHE A 44 -4.81 -17.17 -3.12
N GLN A 45 -4.44 -17.09 -1.84
CA GLN A 45 -3.86 -15.90 -1.24
C GLN A 45 -2.49 -15.57 -1.84
N GLN A 46 -1.72 -16.59 -2.16
CA GLN A 46 -0.45 -16.46 -2.87
C GLN A 46 -0.63 -15.84 -4.26
N ASN A 47 -1.60 -16.31 -5.04
CA ASN A 47 -1.86 -15.78 -6.37
C ASN A 47 -2.35 -14.33 -6.33
N ILE A 48 -3.20 -13.98 -5.35
CA ILE A 48 -3.60 -12.59 -5.11
C ILE A 48 -2.37 -11.73 -4.80
N SER A 49 -1.51 -12.15 -3.86
CA SER A 49 -0.30 -11.43 -3.52
C SER A 49 0.65 -11.29 -4.72
N LYS A 50 0.90 -12.37 -5.46
CA LYS A 50 1.78 -12.38 -6.64
C LYS A 50 1.24 -11.55 -7.81
N SER A 51 -0.05 -11.28 -7.88
CA SER A 51 -0.65 -10.47 -8.95
C SER A 51 -0.21 -9.00 -8.93
N VAL A 52 0.34 -8.51 -7.81
CA VAL A 52 0.70 -7.09 -7.64
C VAL A 52 1.69 -6.63 -8.69
N TYR A 53 2.84 -7.29 -8.78
CA TYR A 53 3.91 -6.84 -9.69
C TYR A 53 3.53 -6.91 -11.17
N PRO A 54 2.99 -8.02 -11.69
CA PRO A 54 2.56 -8.06 -13.08
C PRO A 54 1.47 -7.02 -13.41
N LEU A 55 0.49 -6.81 -12.54
CA LEU A 55 -0.56 -5.83 -12.81
C LEU A 55 -0.03 -4.39 -12.74
N THR A 56 0.87 -4.07 -11.80
CA THR A 56 1.44 -2.73 -11.68
C THR A 56 2.38 -2.37 -12.84
N LEU A 57 3.04 -3.35 -13.44
CA LEU A 57 3.84 -3.15 -14.64
C LEU A 57 2.98 -3.12 -15.92
N ALA A 58 2.10 -4.10 -16.06
CA ALA A 58 1.27 -4.22 -17.27
C ALA A 58 0.33 -3.04 -17.47
N THR A 59 -0.27 -2.50 -16.40
CA THR A 59 -1.26 -1.42 -16.51
C THR A 59 -0.71 -0.18 -17.19
N PRO A 60 0.36 0.49 -16.72
CA PRO A 60 0.88 1.68 -17.39
C PRO A 60 1.46 1.37 -18.77
N ILE A 61 2.08 0.21 -18.97
CA ILE A 61 2.62 -0.20 -20.29
C ILE A 61 1.46 -0.33 -21.28
N THR A 62 0.40 -1.05 -20.93
CA THR A 62 -0.78 -1.21 -21.80
C THR A 62 -1.42 0.14 -22.10
N MET A 63 -1.63 0.99 -21.08
CA MET A 63 -2.20 2.34 -21.25
C MET A 63 -1.36 3.17 -22.24
N PHE A 64 -0.04 3.14 -22.08
CA PHE A 64 0.87 3.88 -22.96
C PHE A 64 0.84 3.35 -24.39
N THR A 65 0.94 2.03 -24.57
CA THR A 65 0.96 1.36 -25.87
C THR A 65 -0.35 1.60 -26.63
N VAL A 66 -1.49 1.40 -25.98
CA VAL A 66 -2.81 1.68 -26.57
C VAL A 66 -2.95 3.16 -26.91
N GLY A 67 -2.47 4.05 -26.04
CA GLY A 67 -2.43 5.48 -26.29
C GLY A 67 -1.55 5.88 -27.49
N LEU A 68 -0.47 5.16 -27.73
CA LEU A 68 0.37 5.36 -28.92
C LEU A 68 -0.35 4.90 -30.20
N ILE A 69 -0.88 3.69 -30.19
CA ILE A 69 -1.57 3.09 -31.36
C ILE A 69 -2.77 3.97 -31.79
N ASN A 70 -3.57 4.39 -30.81
CA ASN A 70 -4.77 5.20 -31.07
C ASN A 70 -4.49 6.71 -31.18
N LYS A 71 -3.23 7.14 -31.09
CA LYS A 71 -2.82 8.56 -31.04
C LYS A 71 -3.51 9.35 -29.91
N ASP A 72 -3.94 8.66 -28.84
CA ASP A 72 -4.62 9.26 -27.68
C ASP A 72 -3.57 9.80 -26.67
N LYS A 73 -3.28 11.10 -26.80
CA LYS A 73 -2.34 11.81 -25.92
C LYS A 73 -2.82 11.85 -24.45
N LYS A 74 -4.14 11.81 -24.23
CA LYS A 74 -4.70 11.78 -22.87
C LYS A 74 -4.37 10.46 -22.18
N LEU A 75 -4.55 9.33 -22.86
CA LEU A 75 -4.23 8.02 -22.33
C LEU A 75 -2.71 7.84 -22.08
N GLN A 76 -1.86 8.35 -22.99
CA GLN A 76 -0.41 8.39 -22.79
C GLN A 76 -0.05 9.20 -21.52
N HIS A 77 -0.67 10.38 -21.33
CA HIS A 77 -0.42 11.21 -20.16
C HIS A 77 -0.92 10.55 -18.86
N GLN A 78 -2.04 9.83 -18.92
CA GLN A 78 -2.57 9.07 -17.80
C GLN A 78 -1.61 7.95 -17.38
N SER A 79 -0.94 7.27 -18.33
CA SER A 79 0.06 6.24 -18.01
C SER A 79 1.23 6.82 -17.21
N TYR A 80 1.73 8.02 -17.57
CA TYR A 80 2.80 8.68 -16.80
C TYR A 80 2.41 9.01 -15.37
N LYS A 81 1.14 9.35 -15.13
CA LYS A 81 0.63 9.59 -13.77
C LYS A 81 0.63 8.31 -12.94
N VAL A 82 0.29 7.17 -13.54
CA VAL A 82 0.37 5.86 -12.86
C VAL A 82 1.82 5.54 -12.52
N VAL A 83 2.75 5.69 -13.47
CA VAL A 83 4.18 5.50 -13.22
C VAL A 83 4.69 6.41 -12.10
N GLY A 84 4.35 7.70 -12.15
CA GLY A 84 4.72 8.66 -11.12
C GLY A 84 4.20 8.27 -9.72
N SER A 85 2.96 7.79 -9.64
CA SER A 85 2.38 7.28 -8.40
C SER A 85 3.17 6.07 -7.85
N LEU A 86 3.50 5.12 -8.71
CA LEU A 86 4.26 3.92 -8.31
C LEU A 86 5.69 4.26 -7.88
N LEU A 87 6.36 5.20 -8.54
CA LEU A 87 7.70 5.67 -8.17
C LEU A 87 7.68 6.37 -6.80
N ILE A 88 6.73 7.29 -6.58
CA ILE A 88 6.57 7.97 -5.29
C ILE A 88 6.29 6.93 -4.20
N ASN A 89 5.37 6.00 -4.46
CA ASN A 89 5.02 4.94 -3.53
C ASN A 89 6.23 4.09 -3.14
N THR A 90 7.01 3.63 -4.12
CA THR A 90 8.21 2.82 -3.86
C THR A 90 9.22 3.59 -3.03
N THR A 91 9.49 4.86 -3.37
CA THR A 91 10.44 5.71 -2.65
C THR A 91 10.01 5.90 -1.19
N VAL A 92 8.74 6.27 -0.96
CA VAL A 92 8.21 6.48 0.40
C VAL A 92 8.21 5.18 1.20
N THR A 93 7.75 4.08 0.60
CA THR A 93 7.74 2.77 1.24
C THR A 93 9.14 2.32 1.67
N LEU A 94 10.13 2.42 0.78
CA LEU A 94 11.52 2.07 1.11
C LEU A 94 12.08 2.99 2.19
N ALA A 95 11.89 4.30 2.09
CA ALA A 95 12.33 5.24 3.13
C ALA A 95 11.76 4.88 4.50
N MET A 96 10.46 4.56 4.58
CA MET A 96 9.82 4.15 5.84
C MET A 96 10.34 2.80 6.33
N LYS A 97 10.57 1.82 5.45
CA LYS A 97 11.17 0.53 5.83
C LYS A 97 12.53 0.70 6.49
N TYR A 98 13.41 1.48 5.88
CA TYR A 98 14.76 1.74 6.43
C TYR A 98 14.72 2.56 7.72
N SER A 99 13.82 3.53 7.84
CA SER A 99 13.74 4.39 9.02
C SER A 99 13.12 3.71 10.23
N ILE A 100 12.07 2.90 10.04
CA ILE A 100 11.29 2.29 11.13
C ILE A 100 11.85 0.91 11.49
N ASN A 101 12.34 0.16 10.51
CA ASN A 101 12.98 -1.16 10.63
C ASN A 101 12.22 -2.14 11.55
N ARG A 102 10.90 -2.23 11.36
CA ARG A 102 10.02 -3.10 12.18
C ARG A 102 10.28 -4.57 11.89
N GLN A 103 10.48 -5.36 12.94
CA GLN A 103 10.62 -6.81 12.85
C GLN A 103 9.30 -7.44 12.36
N ARG A 104 9.38 -8.45 11.50
CA ARG A 104 8.20 -9.14 10.96
C ARG A 104 7.50 -10.02 12.00
N PRO A 105 6.19 -10.28 11.83
CA PRO A 105 5.43 -11.05 12.82
C PRO A 105 5.97 -12.45 13.03
N TYR A 106 6.40 -13.15 12.01
CA TYR A 106 6.96 -14.51 12.11
C TYR A 106 8.35 -14.55 12.75
N ASP A 107 9.14 -13.46 12.67
CA ASP A 107 10.44 -13.39 13.35
C ASP A 107 10.28 -13.08 14.83
N LYS A 108 9.26 -12.28 15.18
CA LYS A 108 8.97 -11.92 16.56
C LYS A 108 8.17 -12.99 17.29
N TYR A 109 7.31 -13.74 16.58
CA TYR A 109 6.42 -14.75 17.13
C TYR A 109 6.50 -16.07 16.34
N PRO A 110 7.67 -16.74 16.31
CA PRO A 110 7.95 -17.87 15.41
C PRO A 110 7.12 -19.13 15.70
N THR A 111 6.58 -19.25 16.93
CA THR A 111 5.73 -20.38 17.35
C THR A 111 4.24 -20.15 17.11
N ILE A 112 3.86 -18.93 16.71
CA ILE A 112 2.46 -18.51 16.61
C ILE A 112 2.10 -18.15 15.16
N ILE A 113 3.01 -17.50 14.44
CA ILE A 113 2.80 -17.01 13.08
C ILE A 113 3.64 -17.81 12.09
N PHE A 114 2.97 -18.39 11.10
CA PHE A 114 3.58 -19.27 10.10
C PHE A 114 3.68 -18.55 8.76
N PRO A 115 4.89 -18.10 8.34
CA PRO A 115 5.05 -17.36 7.10
C PRO A 115 4.99 -18.31 5.90
N TYR A 116 4.39 -17.85 4.81
CA TYR A 116 4.51 -18.53 3.52
C TYR A 116 5.93 -18.36 2.94
N THR A 117 6.48 -17.14 2.99
CA THR A 117 7.86 -16.82 2.61
C THR A 117 8.53 -15.98 3.70
N LYS A 118 9.85 -16.13 3.83
CA LYS A 118 10.64 -15.27 4.72
C LYS A 118 11.34 -14.20 3.90
N GLU A 119 10.83 -12.99 4.02
CA GLU A 119 11.40 -11.80 3.40
C GLU A 119 12.57 -11.27 4.25
N LYS A 120 13.55 -10.63 3.62
CA LYS A 120 14.74 -10.10 4.31
C LYS A 120 14.59 -8.63 4.76
N ASP A 121 13.59 -7.94 4.26
CA ASP A 121 13.37 -6.52 4.54
C ASP A 121 12.40 -6.30 5.72
N ALA A 122 12.36 -5.05 6.21
CA ALA A 122 11.50 -4.65 7.33
C ALA A 122 10.01 -4.84 7.04
N SER A 123 9.22 -5.09 8.11
CA SER A 123 7.78 -5.34 8.00
C SER A 123 6.99 -4.10 7.61
N PHE A 124 7.33 -2.92 8.17
CA PHE A 124 6.53 -1.71 8.05
C PHE A 124 7.09 -0.74 7.00
N PRO A 125 6.23 -0.17 6.16
CA PRO A 125 4.87 -0.59 5.83
C PRO A 125 4.84 -1.76 4.84
N SER A 126 3.66 -2.35 4.61
CA SER A 126 3.49 -3.43 3.64
C SER A 126 3.67 -2.92 2.19
N GLY A 127 4.73 -3.40 1.52
CA GLY A 127 5.07 -2.99 0.16
C GLY A 127 4.04 -3.45 -0.89
N HIS A 128 3.58 -4.71 -0.82
CA HIS A 128 2.54 -5.22 -1.71
C HIS A 128 1.25 -4.43 -1.57
N THR A 129 0.83 -4.17 -0.33
CA THR A 129 -0.39 -3.39 -0.07
C THR A 129 -0.26 -1.96 -0.59
N SER A 130 0.85 -1.28 -0.31
CA SER A 130 1.06 0.10 -0.75
C SER A 130 1.05 0.22 -2.28
N THR A 131 1.68 -0.72 -2.96
CA THR A 131 1.73 -0.75 -4.43
C THR A 131 0.35 -1.04 -5.04
N ALA A 132 -0.41 -1.99 -4.45
CA ALA A 132 -1.76 -2.28 -4.90
C ALA A 132 -2.71 -1.08 -4.73
N PHE A 133 -2.66 -0.41 -3.58
CA PHE A 133 -3.48 0.79 -3.34
C PHE A 133 -3.04 1.99 -4.18
N ALA A 134 -1.74 2.13 -4.48
CA ALA A 134 -1.26 3.17 -5.39
C ALA A 134 -1.82 2.98 -6.80
N LEU A 135 -1.81 1.75 -7.33
CA LEU A 135 -2.41 1.45 -8.63
C LEU A 135 -3.93 1.65 -8.61
N ALA A 136 -4.62 1.05 -7.62
CA ALA A 136 -6.08 1.16 -7.51
C ALA A 136 -6.56 2.61 -7.43
N THR A 137 -5.88 3.44 -6.62
CA THR A 137 -6.21 4.86 -6.48
C THR A 137 -5.91 5.63 -7.76
N SER A 138 -4.76 5.38 -8.41
CA SER A 138 -4.41 6.02 -9.69
C SER A 138 -5.45 5.74 -10.76
N MET A 139 -5.91 4.49 -10.89
CA MET A 139 -6.97 4.12 -11.83
C MET A 139 -8.30 4.79 -11.46
N SER A 140 -8.65 4.82 -10.20
CA SER A 140 -9.89 5.42 -9.69
C SER A 140 -9.96 6.94 -9.93
N ILE A 141 -8.84 7.66 -9.75
CA ILE A 141 -8.76 9.10 -10.03
C ILE A 141 -8.98 9.39 -11.51
N GLN A 142 -8.47 8.53 -12.39
CA GLN A 142 -8.50 8.76 -13.83
C GLN A 142 -9.84 8.40 -14.47
N TYR A 143 -10.42 7.29 -14.07
CA TYR A 143 -11.65 6.79 -14.73
C TYR A 143 -12.93 7.17 -14.02
N LYS A 144 -12.94 7.41 -12.70
CA LYS A 144 -14.09 7.88 -11.89
C LYS A 144 -15.41 7.12 -12.13
N LYS A 145 -15.33 5.85 -12.52
CA LYS A 145 -16.47 4.99 -12.79
C LYS A 145 -16.52 3.89 -11.74
N TRP A 146 -17.71 3.65 -11.15
CA TRP A 146 -17.84 2.66 -10.08
C TRP A 146 -17.35 1.26 -10.47
N TYR A 147 -17.57 0.85 -11.73
CA TYR A 147 -17.12 -0.44 -12.26
C TYR A 147 -15.60 -0.53 -12.47
N VAL A 148 -14.85 0.57 -12.30
CA VAL A 148 -13.39 0.59 -12.19
C VAL A 148 -12.97 0.71 -10.73
N VAL A 149 -13.59 1.65 -9.99
CA VAL A 149 -13.23 1.96 -8.60
C VAL A 149 -13.42 0.74 -7.70
N VAL A 150 -14.61 0.12 -7.75
CA VAL A 150 -14.93 -1.00 -6.85
C VAL A 150 -14.02 -2.20 -7.07
N PRO A 151 -13.82 -2.73 -8.30
CA PRO A 151 -12.91 -3.86 -8.52
C PRO A 151 -11.46 -3.55 -8.16
N CYS A 152 -10.96 -2.33 -8.45
CA CYS A 152 -9.60 -1.95 -8.12
C CYS A 152 -9.36 -1.94 -6.60
N TYR A 153 -10.25 -1.34 -5.82
CA TYR A 153 -10.11 -1.33 -4.37
C TYR A 153 -10.40 -2.70 -3.73
N ALA A 154 -11.33 -3.48 -4.27
CA ALA A 154 -11.57 -4.85 -3.82
C ALA A 154 -10.32 -5.71 -4.01
N TRP A 155 -9.65 -5.62 -5.16
CA TRP A 155 -8.38 -6.29 -5.40
C TRP A 155 -7.30 -5.80 -4.43
N ALA A 156 -7.12 -4.49 -4.25
CA ALA A 156 -6.10 -3.94 -3.36
C ALA A 156 -6.34 -4.35 -1.89
N ALA A 157 -7.59 -4.38 -1.43
CA ALA A 157 -7.96 -4.89 -0.11
C ALA A 157 -7.67 -6.39 0.03
N SER A 158 -7.97 -7.18 -1.01
CA SER A 158 -7.64 -8.61 -1.05
C SER A 158 -6.14 -8.86 -0.99
N VAL A 159 -5.32 -8.00 -1.63
CA VAL A 159 -3.86 -8.04 -1.49
C VAL A 159 -3.46 -7.76 -0.03
N GLY A 160 -4.01 -6.72 0.60
CA GLY A 160 -3.74 -6.42 2.01
C GLY A 160 -4.07 -7.59 2.94
N TYR A 161 -5.26 -8.19 2.76
CA TYR A 161 -5.68 -9.37 3.50
C TYR A 161 -4.73 -10.55 3.26
N SER A 162 -4.33 -10.79 2.00
CA SER A 162 -3.42 -11.89 1.66
C SER A 162 -2.09 -11.79 2.41
N ARG A 163 -1.55 -10.59 2.65
CA ARG A 163 -0.29 -10.40 3.37
C ARG A 163 -0.39 -10.77 4.86
N MET A 164 -1.56 -10.54 5.48
CA MET A 164 -1.84 -11.01 6.83
C MET A 164 -2.05 -12.53 6.86
N TYR A 165 -2.84 -13.06 5.93
CA TYR A 165 -3.09 -14.50 5.81
C TYR A 165 -1.79 -15.30 5.61
N LEU A 166 -0.87 -14.79 4.81
CA LEU A 166 0.45 -15.38 4.55
C LEU A 166 1.45 -15.18 5.71
N GLY A 167 1.04 -14.55 6.81
CA GLY A 167 1.86 -14.34 8.02
C GLY A 167 3.00 -13.35 7.86
N GLU A 168 2.98 -12.50 6.82
CA GLU A 168 4.13 -11.70 6.44
C GLU A 168 4.09 -10.25 6.98
N HIS A 169 2.91 -9.74 7.31
CA HIS A 169 2.70 -8.36 7.78
C HIS A 169 1.65 -8.28 8.89
N TYR A 170 1.86 -7.32 9.79
CA TYR A 170 0.86 -6.95 10.79
C TYR A 170 -0.31 -6.17 10.16
N PRO A 171 -1.49 -6.14 10.79
CA PRO A 171 -2.61 -5.31 10.36
C PRO A 171 -2.25 -3.84 10.17
N THR A 172 -1.45 -3.26 11.08
CA THR A 172 -1.01 -1.86 10.98
C THR A 172 -0.03 -1.63 9.82
N ASP A 173 0.78 -2.62 9.42
CA ASP A 173 1.64 -2.53 8.24
C ASP A 173 0.79 -2.43 6.96
N VAL A 174 -0.31 -3.18 6.93
CA VAL A 174 -1.28 -3.20 5.82
C VAL A 174 -2.02 -1.86 5.74
N LEU A 175 -2.52 -1.35 6.87
CA LEU A 175 -3.20 -0.06 6.93
C LEU A 175 -2.28 1.10 6.53
N ALA A 176 -1.04 1.10 7.04
CA ALA A 176 -0.03 2.10 6.67
C ALA A 176 0.34 1.98 5.18
N GLY A 177 0.48 0.76 4.67
CA GLY A 177 0.70 0.52 3.25
C GLY A 177 -0.42 1.10 2.39
N ALA A 178 -1.68 0.86 2.75
CA ALA A 178 -2.83 1.44 2.05
C ALA A 178 -2.80 2.98 2.06
N ALA A 179 -2.51 3.59 3.21
CA ALA A 179 -2.41 5.05 3.33
C ALA A 179 -1.27 5.62 2.47
N VAL A 180 -0.09 4.99 2.47
CA VAL A 180 1.05 5.37 1.62
C VAL A 180 0.70 5.25 0.14
N GLY A 181 0.07 4.16 -0.28
CA GLY A 181 -0.34 3.96 -1.67
C GLY A 181 -1.35 5.01 -2.14
N ILE A 182 -2.41 5.24 -1.37
CA ILE A 182 -3.42 6.27 -1.64
C ILE A 182 -2.76 7.66 -1.71
N GLY A 183 -1.97 8.01 -0.70
CA GLY A 183 -1.28 9.31 -0.64
C GLY A 183 -0.35 9.54 -1.83
N SER A 184 0.39 8.51 -2.27
CA SER A 184 1.29 8.57 -3.41
C SER A 184 0.56 8.84 -4.73
N ALA A 185 -0.62 8.24 -4.92
CA ALA A 185 -1.44 8.50 -6.11
C ALA A 185 -1.98 9.94 -6.15
N TYR A 186 -2.47 10.45 -5.02
CA TYR A 186 -2.91 11.84 -4.93
C TYR A 186 -1.76 12.83 -5.09
N LEU A 187 -0.58 12.53 -4.52
CA LEU A 187 0.61 13.36 -4.67
C LEU A 187 1.08 13.39 -6.13
N SER A 188 1.10 12.25 -6.81
CA SER A 188 1.41 12.19 -8.24
C SER A 188 0.44 13.02 -9.07
N GLU A 189 -0.86 12.93 -8.81
CA GLU A 189 -1.88 13.72 -9.51
C GLU A 189 -1.70 15.23 -9.26
N TRP A 190 -1.41 15.63 -8.03
CA TRP A 190 -1.16 17.03 -7.66
C TRP A 190 0.10 17.58 -8.34
N LEU A 191 1.21 16.82 -8.31
CA LEU A 191 2.47 17.20 -8.98
C LEU A 191 2.26 17.37 -10.49
N ASN A 192 1.57 16.43 -11.13
CA ASN A 192 1.26 16.52 -12.55
C ASN A 192 0.45 17.78 -12.89
N LYS A 193 -0.58 18.08 -12.11
CA LYS A 193 -1.37 19.32 -12.30
C LYS A 193 -0.53 20.58 -12.12
N LYS A 194 0.44 20.58 -11.20
CA LYS A 194 1.28 21.74 -10.92
C LYS A 194 2.36 21.93 -11.99
N LEU A 195 3.01 20.84 -12.44
CA LEU A 195 4.13 20.88 -13.37
C LEU A 195 3.72 21.00 -14.84
N PHE A 196 2.57 20.43 -15.20
CA PHE A 196 2.10 20.36 -16.59
C PHE A 196 0.78 21.13 -16.81
N LYS A 197 0.46 22.10 -15.94
CA LYS A 197 -0.58 23.09 -16.22
C LYS A 197 -0.13 23.93 -17.44
N LYS A 198 -0.71 23.63 -18.59
CA LYS A 198 -0.86 24.62 -19.67
C LYS A 198 -2.22 25.29 -19.54
#